data_3b70472d2ae848c9151a2a35b7a2086f
#
_entry.id   3b70472d2ae848c9151a2a35b7a2086f
#
_cell.length_a   1.000
_cell.length_b   1.000
_cell.length_c   1.000
_cell.angle_alpha   90.00
_cell.angle_beta   90.00
_cell.angle_gamma   90.00
#
_symmetry.space_group_name_H-M   'P 1'
#
loop_
_entity.id
_entity.type
_entity.pdbx_description
1 polymer ?
#
loop_
_entity_poly.entity_id
_entity_poly.type
_entity_poly.pdbx_seq_one_letter_code
_entity_poly.pdbx_strand_id
1 'polypeptide(L)'
;MSSPNPVNHKLGWFHKIFDKLYPIIRFTYEKIRGQAWFSQITPNLWLGGAPTYRRDYDLILKDKITAVVNIRAERDDDTAFYDRHGITHVQYKVPDITIPDRLIISEAVDWIKAQIDDDRTVLVHCAKGRGRSATLLAAYLMRAQALTFDQAKALMKSKRPLTKLESKHRRRLDEWIAQQK
;
A
#
# COMPACT_ATOMS: atom_id res chain seq x y z
N MET A 1 -16.08 17.25 25.10
CA MET A 1 -14.91 16.94 24.22
C MET A 1 -15.44 16.69 22.83
N SER A 2 -15.36 17.66 21.96
CA SER A 2 -15.93 17.65 20.60
C SER A 2 -14.98 16.90 19.65
N SER A 3 -15.52 15.84 19.01
CA SER A 3 -14.83 15.10 17.95
C SER A 3 -14.55 16.05 16.76
N PRO A 4 -13.38 15.95 16.10
CA PRO A 4 -13.10 16.76 14.92
C PRO A 4 -13.99 16.32 13.75
N ASN A 5 -14.59 17.33 13.10
CA ASN A 5 -15.43 17.19 11.91
C ASN A 5 -14.71 16.39 10.79
N PRO A 6 -15.38 15.45 10.14
CA PRO A 6 -14.82 14.80 8.95
C PRO A 6 -14.72 15.84 7.84
N VAL A 7 -13.49 16.13 7.40
CA VAL A 7 -13.24 16.96 6.23
C VAL A 7 -13.83 16.25 5.01
N ASN A 8 -14.96 16.75 4.54
CA ASN A 8 -15.66 16.29 3.34
C ASN A 8 -14.80 16.68 2.12
N HIS A 9 -13.81 15.85 1.77
CA HIS A 9 -13.09 15.97 0.52
C HIS A 9 -14.06 15.62 -0.62
N LYS A 10 -14.73 16.64 -1.17
CA LYS A 10 -15.37 16.52 -2.47
C LYS A 10 -14.30 16.03 -3.45
N LEU A 11 -14.42 14.80 -3.91
CA LEU A 11 -13.60 14.24 -4.97
C LEU A 11 -13.59 15.23 -6.16
N GLY A 12 -12.47 15.91 -6.37
CA GLY A 12 -12.33 16.91 -7.41
C GLY A 12 -12.53 16.29 -8.81
N TRP A 13 -12.88 17.10 -9.78
CA TRP A 13 -13.08 16.73 -11.19
C TRP A 13 -11.98 15.81 -11.76
N PHE A 14 -10.73 15.99 -11.34
CA PHE A 14 -9.59 15.14 -11.69
C PHE A 14 -9.76 13.66 -11.30
N HIS A 15 -10.40 13.35 -10.17
CA HIS A 15 -10.63 11.96 -9.75
C HIS A 15 -11.65 11.25 -10.64
N LYS A 16 -12.67 11.97 -11.13
CA LYS A 16 -13.67 11.41 -12.06
C LYS A 16 -13.06 11.05 -13.42
N ILE A 17 -12.11 11.87 -13.92
CA ILE A 17 -11.36 11.57 -15.15
C ILE A 17 -10.41 10.38 -14.91
N PHE A 18 -9.76 10.36 -13.77
CA PHE A 18 -8.84 9.27 -13.40
C PHE A 18 -9.56 7.92 -13.33
N ASP A 19 -10.80 7.89 -12.81
CA ASP A 19 -11.61 6.67 -12.75
C ASP A 19 -11.97 6.14 -14.14
N LYS A 20 -12.23 7.03 -15.10
CA LYS A 20 -12.48 6.65 -16.50
C LYS A 20 -11.22 6.13 -17.22
N LEU A 21 -10.05 6.63 -16.84
CA LEU A 21 -8.77 6.21 -17.40
C LEU A 21 -8.17 4.99 -16.68
N TYR A 22 -8.70 4.62 -15.53
CA TYR A 22 -8.17 3.53 -14.71
C TYR A 22 -8.08 2.17 -15.44
N PRO A 23 -9.08 1.75 -16.25
CA PRO A 23 -8.98 0.53 -17.04
C PRO A 23 -7.84 0.57 -18.05
N ILE A 24 -7.61 1.72 -18.71
CA ILE A 24 -6.53 1.90 -19.69
C ILE A 24 -5.18 1.86 -19.02
N ILE A 25 -5.04 2.56 -17.88
CA ILE A 25 -3.80 2.54 -17.07
C ILE A 25 -3.48 1.11 -16.64
N ARG A 26 -4.48 0.36 -16.22
CA ARG A 26 -4.32 -1.00 -15.78
C ARG A 26 -3.98 -1.96 -16.92
N PHE A 27 -4.65 -1.82 -18.07
CA PHE A 27 -4.33 -2.57 -19.29
C PHE A 27 -2.87 -2.36 -19.72
N THR A 28 -2.42 -1.10 -19.74
CA THR A 28 -1.03 -0.77 -20.05
C THR A 28 -0.05 -1.40 -19.05
N TYR A 29 -0.41 -1.40 -17.77
CA TYR A 29 0.42 -1.96 -16.72
C TYR A 29 0.55 -3.49 -16.85
N GLU A 30 -0.58 -4.19 -16.99
CA GLU A 30 -0.63 -5.64 -17.00
C GLU A 30 -0.25 -6.23 -18.38
N LYS A 31 -0.79 -5.68 -19.48
CA LYS A 31 -0.65 -6.27 -20.82
C LYS A 31 0.56 -5.76 -21.59
N ILE A 32 0.84 -4.46 -21.56
CA ILE A 32 1.95 -3.88 -22.32
C ILE A 32 3.27 -4.04 -21.56
N ARG A 33 3.27 -3.92 -20.24
CA ARG A 33 4.48 -4.02 -19.41
C ARG A 33 4.66 -5.37 -18.72
N GLY A 34 3.70 -6.30 -18.86
CA GLY A 34 3.76 -7.63 -18.27
C GLY A 34 3.89 -7.64 -16.74
N GLN A 35 3.42 -6.58 -16.06
CA GLN A 35 3.59 -6.43 -14.61
C GLN A 35 2.37 -6.98 -13.86
N ALA A 36 2.62 -7.82 -12.87
CA ALA A 36 1.55 -8.30 -11.98
C ALA A 36 0.93 -7.14 -11.18
N TRP A 37 -0.39 -7.21 -10.96
CA TRP A 37 -1.10 -6.19 -10.17
C TRP A 37 -0.70 -6.23 -8.70
N PHE A 38 -0.47 -7.42 -8.15
CA PHE A 38 0.15 -7.66 -6.86
C PHE A 38 1.50 -8.34 -7.07
N SER A 39 2.51 -7.92 -6.32
CA SER A 39 3.87 -8.46 -6.39
C SER A 39 4.31 -8.91 -5.01
N GLN A 40 4.71 -10.17 -4.88
CA GLN A 40 5.27 -10.69 -3.64
C GLN A 40 6.68 -10.11 -3.44
N ILE A 41 6.87 -9.41 -2.33
CA ILE A 41 8.15 -8.77 -1.99
C ILE A 41 8.97 -9.69 -1.08
N THR A 42 8.33 -10.23 -0.05
CA THR A 42 8.87 -11.30 0.81
C THR A 42 7.81 -12.40 0.94
N PRO A 43 8.09 -13.56 1.53
CA PRO A 43 7.10 -14.64 1.66
C PRO A 43 5.73 -14.18 2.18
N ASN A 44 5.71 -13.29 3.17
CA ASN A 44 4.48 -12.85 3.84
C ASN A 44 4.12 -11.39 3.53
N LEU A 45 4.76 -10.74 2.54
CA LEU A 45 4.55 -9.32 2.29
C LEU A 45 4.40 -9.03 0.79
N TRP A 46 3.26 -8.43 0.43
CA TRP A 46 2.89 -8.11 -0.94
C TRP A 46 2.70 -6.60 -1.13
N LEU A 47 3.05 -6.12 -2.31
CA LEU A 47 2.85 -4.73 -2.73
C LEU A 47 1.95 -4.71 -3.96
N GLY A 48 0.88 -3.91 -3.92
CA GLY A 48 -0.07 -3.89 -5.02
C GLY A 48 -0.74 -2.56 -5.31
N GLY A 49 -1.45 -2.55 -6.44
CA GLY A 49 -2.49 -1.58 -6.71
C GLY A 49 -3.78 -1.97 -6.00
N ALA A 50 -4.79 -1.10 -6.06
CA ALA A 50 -6.07 -1.35 -5.41
C ALA A 50 -6.81 -2.54 -6.01
N PRO A 51 -7.38 -3.43 -5.20
CA PRO A 51 -8.37 -4.38 -5.68
C PRO A 51 -9.60 -3.61 -6.16
N THR A 52 -9.97 -3.77 -7.43
CA THR A 52 -11.05 -2.99 -8.06
C THR A 52 -12.02 -3.91 -8.79
N TYR A 53 -11.52 -4.99 -9.34
CA TYR A 53 -12.31 -5.96 -10.09
C TYR A 53 -12.40 -7.28 -9.33
N ARG A 54 -13.46 -8.06 -9.61
CA ARG A 54 -13.64 -9.38 -9.00
C ARG A 54 -12.37 -10.26 -9.08
N ARG A 55 -11.70 -10.27 -10.22
CA ARG A 55 -10.45 -11.02 -10.42
C ARG A 55 -9.33 -10.62 -9.43
N ASP A 56 -9.35 -9.40 -8.87
CA ASP A 56 -8.34 -8.96 -7.90
C ASP A 56 -8.58 -9.58 -6.54
N TYR A 57 -9.84 -9.69 -6.18
CA TYR A 57 -10.26 -10.39 -4.97
C TYR A 57 -10.02 -11.91 -5.11
N ASP A 58 -10.22 -12.48 -6.30
CA ASP A 58 -9.86 -13.88 -6.58
C ASP A 58 -8.34 -14.10 -6.44
N LEU A 59 -7.51 -13.13 -6.84
CA LEU A 59 -6.04 -13.18 -6.61
C LEU A 59 -5.69 -13.07 -5.12
N ILE A 60 -6.36 -12.23 -4.34
CA ILE A 60 -6.17 -12.14 -2.88
C ILE A 60 -6.36 -13.51 -2.23
N LEU A 61 -7.43 -14.23 -2.60
CA LEU A 61 -7.68 -15.57 -2.07
C LEU A 61 -6.67 -16.60 -2.59
N LYS A 62 -6.37 -16.59 -3.89
CA LYS A 62 -5.40 -17.49 -4.52
C LYS A 62 -4.00 -17.38 -3.89
N ASP A 63 -3.56 -16.16 -3.66
CA ASP A 63 -2.23 -15.86 -3.11
C ASP A 63 -2.21 -15.91 -1.57
N LYS A 64 -3.33 -16.41 -0.97
CA LYS A 64 -3.49 -16.59 0.49
C LYS A 64 -3.21 -15.32 1.29
N ILE A 65 -3.57 -14.16 0.76
CA ILE A 65 -3.47 -12.89 1.47
C ILE A 65 -4.56 -12.87 2.53
N THR A 66 -4.17 -12.74 3.79
CA THR A 66 -5.07 -12.79 4.97
C THR A 66 -5.10 -11.48 5.75
N ALA A 67 -4.34 -10.47 5.30
CA ALA A 67 -4.36 -9.13 5.89
C ALA A 67 -4.15 -8.07 4.80
N VAL A 68 -4.88 -6.95 4.87
CA VAL A 68 -4.82 -5.90 3.84
C VAL A 68 -4.68 -4.52 4.46
N VAL A 69 -3.71 -3.74 3.96
CA VAL A 69 -3.54 -2.32 4.27
C VAL A 69 -3.92 -1.49 3.05
N ASN A 70 -5.01 -0.74 3.15
CA ASN A 70 -5.38 0.29 2.19
C ASN A 70 -4.85 1.65 2.66
N ILE A 71 -3.96 2.28 1.88
CA ILE A 71 -3.43 3.62 2.21
C ILE A 71 -4.05 4.73 1.36
N ARG A 72 -5.25 4.57 0.86
CA ARG A 72 -5.92 5.57 0.04
C ARG A 72 -6.90 6.41 0.86
N ALA A 73 -6.89 7.73 0.66
CA ALA A 73 -7.94 8.61 1.17
C ALA A 73 -9.15 8.66 0.22
N GLU A 74 -8.92 8.41 -1.07
CA GLU A 74 -9.88 8.67 -2.14
C GLU A 74 -10.91 7.55 -2.35
N ARG A 75 -10.67 6.34 -1.83
CA ARG A 75 -11.61 5.21 -2.03
C ARG A 75 -11.39 4.11 -0.98
N ASP A 76 -12.49 3.56 -0.51
CA ASP A 76 -12.52 2.37 0.34
C ASP A 76 -12.45 1.10 -0.52
N ASP A 77 -12.11 -0.03 0.09
CA ASP A 77 -12.18 -1.36 -0.51
C ASP A 77 -13.54 -2.01 -0.22
N ASP A 78 -13.82 -3.17 -0.80
CA ASP A 78 -14.95 -4.01 -0.40
C ASP A 78 -14.63 -4.72 0.93
N THR A 79 -14.84 -4.00 2.02
CA THR A 79 -14.59 -4.53 3.38
C THR A 79 -15.52 -5.69 3.71
N ALA A 80 -16.73 -5.70 3.16
CA ALA A 80 -17.66 -6.83 3.34
C ALA A 80 -17.11 -8.13 2.69
N PHE A 81 -16.34 -8.02 1.61
CA PHE A 81 -15.62 -9.16 1.07
C PHE A 81 -14.55 -9.65 2.06
N TYR A 82 -13.77 -8.75 2.63
CA TYR A 82 -12.72 -9.11 3.60
C TYR A 82 -13.32 -9.80 4.82
N ASP A 83 -14.38 -9.26 5.38
CA ASP A 83 -15.07 -9.82 6.56
C ASP A 83 -15.58 -11.24 6.28
N ARG A 84 -16.23 -11.46 5.11
CA ARG A 84 -16.74 -12.78 4.73
C ARG A 84 -15.65 -13.85 4.58
N HIS A 85 -14.41 -13.43 4.27
CA HIS A 85 -13.29 -14.35 4.06
C HIS A 85 -12.28 -14.35 5.23
N GLY A 86 -12.60 -13.72 6.36
CA GLY A 86 -11.71 -13.66 7.52
C GLY A 86 -10.41 -12.89 7.29
N ILE A 87 -10.42 -11.96 6.32
CA ILE A 87 -9.25 -11.12 5.98
C ILE A 87 -9.24 -9.90 6.88
N THR A 88 -8.23 -9.78 7.73
CA THR A 88 -8.04 -8.60 8.58
C THR A 88 -7.67 -7.40 7.70
N HIS A 89 -8.25 -6.23 7.96
CA HIS A 89 -7.97 -5.06 7.14
C HIS A 89 -7.90 -3.76 7.94
N VAL A 90 -7.13 -2.82 7.42
CA VAL A 90 -7.01 -1.46 7.96
C VAL A 90 -6.88 -0.44 6.84
N GLN A 91 -7.40 0.76 7.06
CA GLN A 91 -7.24 1.87 6.12
C GLN A 91 -6.59 3.08 6.79
N TYR A 92 -5.54 3.61 6.15
CA TYR A 92 -4.92 4.88 6.47
C TYR A 92 -5.20 5.89 5.35
N LYS A 93 -5.88 6.99 5.67
CA LYS A 93 -6.34 7.97 4.67
C LYS A 93 -5.24 8.94 4.27
N VAL A 94 -4.37 8.53 3.35
CA VAL A 94 -3.31 9.36 2.77
C VAL A 94 -3.73 9.85 1.38
N PRO A 95 -3.82 11.18 1.14
CA PRO A 95 -4.17 11.74 -0.17
C PRO A 95 -3.21 11.29 -1.28
N ASP A 96 -3.69 11.23 -2.52
CA ASP A 96 -2.84 10.84 -3.65
C ASP A 96 -1.70 11.86 -3.86
N ILE A 97 -0.58 11.37 -4.42
CA ILE A 97 0.65 12.14 -4.70
C ILE A 97 1.39 12.59 -3.42
N THR A 98 0.83 12.39 -2.23
CA THR A 98 1.50 12.74 -0.96
C THR A 98 2.33 11.58 -0.42
N ILE A 99 3.15 11.89 0.58
CA ILE A 99 3.93 10.89 1.34
C ILE A 99 3.24 10.74 2.70
N PRO A 100 3.03 9.52 3.22
CA PRO A 100 2.50 9.33 4.57
C PRO A 100 3.31 10.11 5.59
N ASP A 101 2.63 10.70 6.56
CA ASP A 101 3.31 11.32 7.70
C ASP A 101 3.92 10.25 8.64
N ARG A 102 4.71 10.71 9.63
CA ARG A 102 5.46 9.81 10.51
C ARG A 102 4.57 9.00 11.44
N LEU A 103 3.45 9.57 11.85
CA LEU A 103 2.49 8.88 12.72
C LEU A 103 1.83 7.71 11.97
N ILE A 104 1.30 7.99 10.76
CA ILE A 104 0.73 6.97 9.90
C ILE A 104 1.77 5.88 9.56
N ILE A 105 3.03 6.27 9.29
CA ILE A 105 4.09 5.28 9.03
C ILE A 105 4.29 4.39 10.26
N SER A 106 4.37 4.95 11.48
CA SER A 106 4.55 4.16 12.70
C SER A 106 3.40 3.21 12.93
N GLU A 107 2.16 3.70 12.95
CA GLU A 107 0.96 2.89 13.15
C GLU A 107 0.83 1.77 12.12
N ALA A 108 1.05 2.08 10.84
CA ALA A 108 0.94 1.10 9.77
C ALA A 108 2.05 0.03 9.84
N VAL A 109 3.28 0.43 10.18
CA VAL A 109 4.39 -0.53 10.33
C VAL A 109 4.19 -1.43 11.55
N ASP A 110 3.66 -0.90 12.66
CA ASP A 110 3.29 -1.69 13.85
C ASP A 110 2.19 -2.70 13.50
N TRP A 111 1.15 -2.25 12.79
CA TRP A 111 0.07 -3.11 12.36
C TRP A 111 0.57 -4.23 11.42
N ILE A 112 1.38 -3.89 10.40
CA ILE A 112 1.96 -4.88 9.47
C ILE A 112 2.79 -5.90 10.24
N LYS A 113 3.63 -5.42 11.18
CA LYS A 113 4.44 -6.32 12.01
C LYS A 113 3.58 -7.27 12.80
N ALA A 114 2.55 -6.80 13.49
CA ALA A 114 1.64 -7.64 14.26
C ALA A 114 0.96 -8.71 13.39
N GLN A 115 0.52 -8.36 12.16
CA GLN A 115 -0.08 -9.34 11.26
C GLN A 115 0.93 -10.42 10.82
N ILE A 116 2.18 -10.03 10.55
CA ILE A 116 3.23 -10.98 10.13
C ILE A 116 3.68 -11.86 11.29
N ASP A 117 3.75 -11.31 12.52
CA ASP A 117 4.04 -12.08 13.73
C ASP A 117 2.94 -13.13 14.02
N ASP A 118 1.70 -12.87 13.56
CA ASP A 118 0.54 -13.80 13.57
C ASP A 118 0.50 -14.75 12.36
N ASP A 119 1.62 -14.95 11.66
CA ASP A 119 1.75 -15.79 10.45
C ASP A 119 0.82 -15.40 9.30
N ARG A 120 0.34 -14.15 9.25
CA ARG A 120 -0.51 -13.66 8.18
C ARG A 120 0.28 -13.18 6.99
N THR A 121 -0.31 -13.32 5.80
CA THR A 121 0.21 -12.73 4.57
C THR A 121 -0.44 -11.38 4.33
N VAL A 122 0.37 -10.33 4.27
CA VAL A 122 -0.08 -8.92 4.22
C VAL A 122 0.06 -8.35 2.82
N LEU A 123 -1.02 -7.78 2.28
CA LEU A 123 -1.01 -6.93 1.09
C LEU A 123 -1.05 -5.46 1.52
N VAL A 124 -0.05 -4.69 1.10
CA VAL A 124 -0.05 -3.22 1.24
C VAL A 124 -0.32 -2.60 -0.12
N HIS A 125 -1.41 -1.84 -0.25
CA HIS A 125 -1.78 -1.23 -1.52
C HIS A 125 -2.17 0.25 -1.42
N CYS A 126 -2.04 0.92 -2.55
CA CYS A 126 -2.64 2.22 -2.83
C CYS A 126 -3.33 2.16 -4.20
N ALA A 127 -3.60 3.25 -4.89
CA ALA A 127 -4.24 3.19 -6.20
C ALA A 127 -3.45 2.34 -7.22
N LYS A 128 -2.14 2.54 -7.32
CA LYS A 128 -1.26 1.88 -8.33
C LYS A 128 -0.14 1.01 -7.74
N GLY A 129 0.00 0.98 -6.42
CA GLY A 129 1.08 0.24 -5.77
C GLY A 129 2.50 0.74 -6.09
N ARG A 130 2.70 2.08 -6.16
CA ARG A 130 3.97 2.65 -6.61
C ARG A 130 4.64 3.61 -5.63
N GLY A 131 3.87 4.49 -4.98
CA GLY A 131 4.37 5.54 -4.09
C GLY A 131 3.97 5.31 -2.65
N ARG A 132 2.75 5.69 -2.27
CA ARG A 132 2.25 5.65 -0.88
C ARG A 132 2.45 4.28 -0.20
N SER A 133 1.94 3.21 -0.82
CA SER A 133 2.11 1.84 -0.31
C SER A 133 3.56 1.37 -0.31
N ALA A 134 4.33 1.76 -1.35
CA ALA A 134 5.76 1.46 -1.39
C ALA A 134 6.54 2.16 -0.27
N THR A 135 6.11 3.35 0.15
CA THR A 135 6.74 4.06 1.28
C THR A 135 6.52 3.30 2.58
N LEU A 136 5.28 2.84 2.86
CA LEU A 136 5.01 2.04 4.05
C LEU A 136 5.79 0.73 4.06
N LEU A 137 5.83 0.07 2.93
CA LEU A 137 6.52 -1.21 2.81
C LEU A 137 8.03 -1.05 2.97
N ALA A 138 8.62 0.03 2.43
CA ALA A 138 10.02 0.36 2.67
C ALA A 138 10.28 0.66 4.16
N ALA A 139 9.40 1.40 4.83
CA ALA A 139 9.49 1.64 6.26
C ALA A 139 9.50 0.35 7.08
N TYR A 140 8.58 -0.57 6.76
CA TYR A 140 8.55 -1.89 7.40
C TYR A 140 9.87 -2.66 7.20
N LEU A 141 10.37 -2.73 5.97
CA LEU A 141 11.63 -3.42 5.67
C LEU A 141 12.82 -2.78 6.39
N MET A 142 12.87 -1.46 6.49
CA MET A 142 13.92 -0.74 7.21
C MET A 142 13.89 -1.04 8.71
N ARG A 143 12.69 -1.07 9.33
CA ARG A 143 12.57 -1.27 10.78
C ARG A 143 12.62 -2.74 11.18
N ALA A 144 11.86 -3.60 10.51
CA ALA A 144 11.71 -5.00 10.90
C ALA A 144 12.84 -5.91 10.39
N GLN A 145 13.46 -5.56 9.26
CA GLN A 145 14.56 -6.34 8.65
C GLN A 145 15.89 -5.59 8.66
N ALA A 146 15.98 -4.45 9.35
CA ALA A 146 17.17 -3.63 9.47
C ALA A 146 17.82 -3.23 8.10
N LEU A 147 17.01 -3.17 7.02
CA LEU A 147 17.51 -2.76 5.71
C LEU A 147 17.73 -1.24 5.67
N THR A 148 18.74 -0.82 4.93
CA THR A 148 18.84 0.58 4.53
C THR A 148 17.75 0.93 3.52
N PHE A 149 17.46 2.21 3.35
CA PHE A 149 16.52 2.67 2.32
C PHE A 149 16.87 2.14 0.92
N ASP A 150 18.16 2.13 0.56
CA ASP A 150 18.60 1.65 -0.76
C ASP A 150 18.42 0.15 -0.93
N GLN A 151 18.67 -0.63 0.12
CA GLN A 151 18.44 -2.08 0.10
C GLN A 151 16.94 -2.39 -0.02
N ALA A 152 16.09 -1.74 0.77
CA ALA A 152 14.63 -1.89 0.69
C ALA A 152 14.12 -1.49 -0.70
N LYS A 153 14.59 -0.37 -1.25
CA LYS A 153 14.25 0.08 -2.60
C LYS A 153 14.71 -0.90 -3.68
N ALA A 154 15.91 -1.44 -3.57
CA ALA A 154 16.46 -2.41 -4.54
C ALA A 154 15.65 -3.71 -4.51
N LEU A 155 15.36 -4.26 -3.32
CA LEU A 155 14.51 -5.44 -3.15
C LEU A 155 13.13 -5.23 -3.78
N MET A 156 12.48 -4.13 -3.46
CA MET A 156 11.15 -3.83 -4.01
C MET A 156 11.17 -3.65 -5.52
N LYS A 157 12.17 -2.97 -6.07
CA LYS A 157 12.31 -2.77 -7.52
C LYS A 157 12.61 -4.05 -8.28
N SER A 158 13.35 -4.98 -7.71
CA SER A 158 13.60 -6.29 -8.33
C SER A 158 12.32 -7.10 -8.54
N LYS A 159 11.33 -6.94 -7.65
CA LYS A 159 10.02 -7.64 -7.71
C LYS A 159 8.93 -6.80 -8.39
N ARG A 160 9.03 -5.48 -8.29
CA ARG A 160 8.07 -4.52 -8.84
C ARG A 160 8.81 -3.31 -9.44
N PRO A 161 9.27 -3.39 -10.70
CA PRO A 161 10.14 -2.37 -11.33
C PRO A 161 9.57 -0.95 -11.32
N LEU A 162 8.23 -0.80 -11.34
CA LEU A 162 7.56 0.49 -11.34
C LEU A 162 7.42 1.13 -9.95
N THR A 163 8.02 0.56 -8.91
CA THR A 163 8.10 1.17 -7.57
C THR A 163 8.78 2.53 -7.66
N LYS A 164 8.13 3.56 -7.11
CA LYS A 164 8.57 4.95 -7.17
C LYS A 164 8.98 5.43 -5.78
N LEU A 165 10.21 5.17 -5.40
CA LEU A 165 10.85 5.68 -4.18
C LEU A 165 11.95 6.68 -4.57
N GLU A 166 11.68 7.96 -4.34
CA GLU A 166 12.53 9.10 -4.70
C GLU A 166 13.20 9.70 -3.46
N SER A 167 14.04 10.72 -3.63
CA SER A 167 14.75 11.41 -2.55
C SER A 167 13.82 11.95 -1.46
N LYS A 168 12.62 12.43 -1.82
CA LYS A 168 11.63 12.90 -0.86
C LYS A 168 11.11 11.77 0.07
N HIS A 169 10.97 10.54 -0.45
CA HIS A 169 10.58 9.37 0.34
C HIS A 169 11.73 8.94 1.25
N ARG A 170 12.98 8.96 0.73
CA ARG A 170 14.17 8.70 1.53
C ARG A 170 14.22 9.63 2.74
N ARG A 171 14.19 10.96 2.50
CA ARG A 171 14.25 11.94 3.59
C ARG A 171 13.21 11.67 4.66
N ARG A 172 11.94 11.42 4.27
CA ARG A 172 10.85 11.11 5.21
C ARG A 172 11.15 9.84 6.03
N LEU A 173 11.66 8.79 5.41
CA LEU A 173 11.93 7.53 6.09
C LEU A 173 13.19 7.59 6.95
N ASP A 174 14.24 8.29 6.52
CA ASP A 174 15.44 8.50 7.32
C ASP A 174 15.14 9.33 8.58
N GLU A 175 14.33 10.40 8.43
CA GLU A 175 13.84 11.21 9.56
C GLU A 175 12.96 10.38 10.51
N TRP A 176 12.13 9.50 9.98
CA TRP A 176 11.25 8.65 10.78
C TRP A 176 12.04 7.60 11.55
N ILE A 177 12.93 6.86 10.91
CA ILE A 177 13.72 5.79 11.55
C ILE A 177 14.67 6.33 12.61
N ALA A 178 15.19 7.56 12.43
CA ALA A 178 16.04 8.21 13.43
C ALA A 178 15.30 8.49 14.76
N GLN A 179 13.97 8.60 14.73
CA GLN A 179 13.13 8.82 15.92
C GLN A 179 12.67 7.50 16.60
N GLN A 180 12.99 6.35 16.01
CA GLN A 180 12.65 5.02 16.56
C GLN A 180 13.78 4.44 17.44
N LYS A 181 14.92 5.15 17.51
CA LYS A 181 16.05 4.81 18.36
C LYS A 181 15.90 5.46 19.71
#